data_9b60ea63099a0037636e3e54fc928b6c
#
_entry.id   9b60ea63099a0037636e3e54fc928b6c
#
_cell.length_a   1.000
_cell.length_b   1.000
_cell.length_c   1.000
_cell.angle_alpha   90.00
_cell.angle_beta   90.00
_cell.angle_gamma   90.00
#
_symmetry.space_group_name_H-M   'P 1'
#
loop_
_entity.id
_entity.type
_entity.pdbx_description
1 polymer ?
#
loop_
_entity_poly.entity_id
_entity_poly.type
_entity_poly.pdbx_seq_one_letter_code
_entity_poly.pdbx_strand_id
1 'polypeptide(L)'
;MRESGRPVTLTDAQFDAIQRRKVMALKHIESYLKERLGSADPAVMAAFEAVPREYYHYLYSEHRATPGDAYEDTPKPWALGYGSALSDYLGQAYMTQICKPSPGDVTLEIGTGSGFQSSLLSRIVKASYSIEIIKPLGRAVGKIFAPLGYTNVHSRVGDGYFGWPEVQGGFDTIIVTCAATFAPPDLFRQLKPGGKMIIPIGQPFKRGQVLYVYTKDADGKIHSRRDVGVFFIPMTGAIQKSQPPKGEPIRGETVAAKDAPASAAKEPPAGEGKPDKE
;
A
#
# COMPACT_ATOMS: atom_id res chain seq x y z
N MET A 1 -20.16 3.34 8.94
CA MET A 1 -20.17 4.42 7.92
C MET A 1 -20.82 5.71 8.43
N ARG A 2 -21.92 5.66 9.16
CA ARG A 2 -22.57 6.87 9.70
C ARG A 2 -21.66 7.68 10.65
N GLU A 3 -20.87 7.00 11.45
CA GLU A 3 -19.98 7.61 12.46
C GLU A 3 -18.79 8.40 11.87
N SER A 4 -18.42 8.14 10.62
CA SER A 4 -17.33 8.84 9.94
C SER A 4 -17.76 10.08 9.15
N GLY A 5 -19.06 10.44 9.19
CA GLY A 5 -19.60 11.55 8.42
C GLY A 5 -19.69 11.32 6.91
N ARG A 6 -19.46 10.08 6.45
CA ARG A 6 -19.61 9.75 5.02
C ARG A 6 -21.04 9.32 4.71
N PRO A 7 -21.77 10.06 3.86
CA PRO A 7 -23.11 9.68 3.47
C PRO A 7 -23.03 8.49 2.49
N VAL A 8 -23.18 7.29 3.00
CA VAL A 8 -23.34 6.09 2.18
C VAL A 8 -24.65 5.44 2.57
N THR A 9 -25.59 5.44 1.64
CA THR A 9 -26.85 4.73 1.80
C THR A 9 -26.79 3.49 0.91
N LEU A 10 -26.80 2.31 1.55
CA LEU A 10 -26.95 1.02 0.89
C LEU A 10 -28.26 0.41 1.31
N THR A 11 -28.96 -0.20 0.37
CA THR A 11 -30.07 -1.12 0.69
C THR A 11 -29.48 -2.43 1.21
N ASP A 12 -30.26 -3.21 1.96
CA ASP A 12 -29.82 -4.53 2.45
C ASP A 12 -29.37 -5.43 1.30
N ALA A 13 -30.11 -5.44 0.19
CA ALA A 13 -29.75 -6.21 -1.00
C ALA A 13 -28.40 -5.79 -1.62
N GLN A 14 -28.09 -4.50 -1.63
CA GLN A 14 -26.77 -4.01 -2.09
C GLN A 14 -25.66 -4.43 -1.12
N PHE A 15 -25.91 -4.31 0.17
CA PHE A 15 -24.95 -4.74 1.19
C PHE A 15 -24.67 -6.25 1.09
N ASP A 16 -25.71 -7.07 0.99
CA ASP A 16 -25.59 -8.52 0.82
C ASP A 16 -24.81 -8.89 -0.46
N ALA A 17 -25.05 -8.17 -1.55
CA ALA A 17 -24.31 -8.38 -2.79
C ALA A 17 -22.82 -8.06 -2.64
N ILE A 18 -22.45 -7.02 -1.89
CA ILE A 18 -21.07 -6.67 -1.56
C ILE A 18 -20.44 -7.77 -0.70
N GLN A 19 -21.16 -8.24 0.34
CA GLN A 19 -20.64 -9.29 1.23
C GLN A 19 -20.41 -10.63 0.49
N ARG A 20 -21.29 -11.02 -0.43
CA ARG A 20 -21.05 -12.19 -1.30
C ARG A 20 -19.78 -12.05 -2.13
N ARG A 21 -19.55 -10.88 -2.73
CA ARG A 21 -18.31 -10.61 -3.48
C ARG A 21 -17.07 -10.59 -2.57
N LYS A 22 -17.19 -10.08 -1.35
CA LYS A 22 -16.12 -10.15 -0.35
C LYS A 22 -15.66 -11.58 -0.09
N VAL A 23 -16.61 -12.52 0.11
CA VAL A 23 -16.28 -13.94 0.29
C VAL A 23 -15.49 -14.50 -0.89
N MET A 24 -15.86 -14.14 -2.12
CA MET A 24 -15.13 -14.56 -3.32
C MET A 24 -13.74 -13.93 -3.39
N ALA A 25 -13.62 -12.64 -3.08
CA ALA A 25 -12.33 -11.95 -3.05
C ALA A 25 -11.38 -12.54 -2.00
N LEU A 26 -11.87 -12.92 -0.82
CA LEU A 26 -11.06 -13.59 0.20
C LEU A 26 -10.51 -14.94 -0.29
N LYS A 27 -11.33 -15.75 -0.97
CA LYS A 27 -10.87 -17.00 -1.60
C LYS A 27 -9.83 -16.73 -2.69
N HIS A 28 -10.02 -15.67 -3.47
CA HIS A 28 -9.06 -15.27 -4.51
C HIS A 28 -7.73 -14.83 -3.89
N ILE A 29 -7.77 -14.03 -2.82
CA ILE A 29 -6.57 -13.64 -2.05
C ILE A 29 -5.85 -14.89 -1.55
N GLU A 30 -6.56 -15.81 -0.89
CA GLU A 30 -5.98 -17.02 -0.35
C GLU A 30 -5.28 -17.87 -1.42
N SER A 31 -5.97 -18.11 -2.55
CA SER A 31 -5.42 -18.87 -3.67
C SER A 31 -4.19 -18.19 -4.28
N TYR A 32 -4.26 -16.87 -4.47
CA TYR A 32 -3.16 -16.08 -5.01
C TYR A 32 -1.92 -16.11 -4.10
N LEU A 33 -2.10 -15.95 -2.79
CA LEU A 33 -1.00 -16.02 -1.83
C LEU A 33 -0.36 -17.42 -1.78
N LYS A 34 -1.18 -18.48 -1.80
CA LYS A 34 -0.69 -19.85 -1.88
C LYS A 34 0.11 -20.13 -3.15
N GLU A 35 -0.37 -19.65 -4.28
CA GLU A 35 0.32 -19.80 -5.57
C GLU A 35 1.65 -19.05 -5.58
N ARG A 36 1.67 -17.81 -5.10
CA ARG A 36 2.84 -16.91 -5.18
C ARG A 36 3.86 -17.13 -4.09
N LEU A 37 3.42 -17.46 -2.89
CA LEU A 37 4.26 -17.48 -1.67
C LEU A 37 4.25 -18.85 -0.97
N GLY A 38 3.52 -19.84 -1.50
CA GLY A 38 3.41 -21.20 -0.96
C GLY A 38 2.41 -21.33 0.19
N SER A 39 1.95 -20.24 0.77
CA SER A 39 0.94 -20.24 1.84
C SER A 39 0.21 -18.90 1.92
N ALA A 40 -0.98 -18.90 2.51
CA ALA A 40 -1.66 -17.69 2.94
C ALA A 40 -1.53 -17.57 4.47
N ASP A 41 -0.99 -16.45 4.92
CA ASP A 41 -0.80 -16.18 6.35
C ASP A 41 -2.16 -15.94 7.02
N PRO A 42 -2.51 -16.70 8.09
CA PRO A 42 -3.81 -16.56 8.77
C PRO A 42 -4.06 -15.16 9.33
N ALA A 43 -3.02 -14.45 9.83
CA ALA A 43 -3.18 -13.11 10.37
C ALA A 43 -3.48 -12.09 9.25
N VAL A 44 -2.84 -12.26 8.09
CA VAL A 44 -3.13 -11.44 6.90
C VAL A 44 -4.56 -11.70 6.43
N MET A 45 -4.98 -12.97 6.31
CA MET A 45 -6.34 -13.32 5.91
C MET A 45 -7.39 -12.77 6.87
N ALA A 46 -7.17 -12.90 8.19
CA ALA A 46 -8.05 -12.35 9.20
C ALA A 46 -8.16 -10.82 9.14
N ALA A 47 -7.07 -10.12 8.83
CA ALA A 47 -7.08 -8.68 8.64
C ALA A 47 -7.94 -8.28 7.41
N PHE A 48 -7.81 -8.97 6.27
CA PHE A 48 -8.64 -8.73 5.08
C PHE A 48 -10.12 -9.05 5.32
N GLU A 49 -10.42 -10.05 6.14
CA GLU A 49 -11.79 -10.36 6.55
C GLU A 49 -12.38 -9.27 7.47
N ALA A 50 -11.59 -8.79 8.44
CA ALA A 50 -12.06 -7.84 9.45
C ALA A 50 -12.19 -6.40 8.93
N VAL A 51 -11.35 -6.00 7.96
CA VAL A 51 -11.34 -4.62 7.44
C VAL A 51 -12.28 -4.50 6.24
N PRO A 52 -13.36 -3.69 6.35
CA PRO A 52 -14.35 -3.55 5.27
C PRO A 52 -13.81 -2.69 4.12
N ARG A 53 -13.22 -3.31 3.11
CA ARG A 53 -12.63 -2.61 1.96
C ARG A 53 -13.64 -1.70 1.26
N GLU A 54 -14.93 -2.08 1.22
CA GLU A 54 -16.03 -1.29 0.67
C GLU A 54 -16.16 0.10 1.29
N TYR A 55 -15.72 0.27 2.54
CA TYR A 55 -15.68 1.56 3.21
C TYR A 55 -14.61 2.49 2.62
N TYR A 56 -13.50 1.95 2.11
CA TYR A 56 -12.35 2.68 1.56
C TYR A 56 -12.49 3.02 0.08
N HIS A 57 -13.52 2.49 -0.60
CA HIS A 57 -13.90 2.88 -1.95
C HIS A 57 -14.65 4.21 -1.94
N TYR A 58 -13.88 5.30 -1.81
CA TYR A 58 -14.38 6.66 -1.68
C TYR A 58 -13.56 7.62 -2.53
N LEU A 59 -14.21 8.28 -3.47
CA LEU A 59 -13.59 9.29 -4.33
C LEU A 59 -13.58 10.64 -3.57
N TYR A 60 -12.46 10.97 -2.98
CA TYR A 60 -12.32 12.11 -2.07
C TYR A 60 -12.48 13.47 -2.76
N SER A 61 -12.05 13.59 -4.03
CA SER A 61 -12.23 14.83 -4.82
C SER A 61 -13.69 15.14 -5.13
N GLU A 62 -14.57 14.14 -5.16
CA GLU A 62 -16.00 14.26 -5.46
C GLU A 62 -16.89 14.01 -4.24
N HIS A 63 -16.32 13.68 -3.10
CA HIS A 63 -17.07 13.27 -1.90
C HIS A 63 -18.08 12.13 -2.17
N ARG A 64 -17.70 11.17 -3.02
CA ARG A 64 -18.59 10.10 -3.50
C ARG A 64 -18.07 8.71 -3.10
N ALA A 65 -18.94 7.93 -2.47
CA ALA A 65 -18.66 6.54 -2.15
C ALA A 65 -19.03 5.60 -3.31
N THR A 66 -18.20 4.57 -3.54
CA THR A 66 -18.41 3.53 -4.54
C THR A 66 -18.21 2.13 -3.96
N PRO A 67 -18.94 1.77 -2.88
CA PRO A 67 -18.68 0.53 -2.14
C PRO A 67 -18.96 -0.72 -2.98
N GLY A 68 -19.78 -0.60 -4.02
CA GLY A 68 -20.11 -1.68 -4.93
C GLY A 68 -18.91 -2.24 -5.72
N ASP A 69 -17.87 -1.44 -5.90
CA ASP A 69 -16.70 -1.79 -6.71
C ASP A 69 -15.54 -2.36 -5.90
N ALA A 70 -15.72 -2.53 -4.58
CA ALA A 70 -14.65 -2.89 -3.66
C ALA A 70 -14.04 -4.28 -3.90
N TYR A 71 -14.84 -5.21 -4.41
CA TYR A 71 -14.49 -6.62 -4.57
C TYR A 71 -14.78 -7.08 -6.00
N GLU A 72 -14.25 -6.37 -6.99
CA GLU A 72 -14.39 -6.76 -8.39
C GLU A 72 -13.64 -8.08 -8.68
N ASP A 73 -14.19 -8.91 -9.56
CA ASP A 73 -13.60 -10.21 -9.96
C ASP A 73 -12.24 -10.04 -10.65
N THR A 74 -12.05 -8.91 -11.32
CA THR A 74 -10.74 -8.51 -11.88
C THR A 74 -10.18 -7.37 -11.03
N PRO A 75 -9.31 -7.66 -10.05
CA PRO A 75 -8.74 -6.65 -9.18
C PRO A 75 -7.96 -5.59 -9.95
N LYS A 76 -8.26 -4.33 -9.68
CA LYS A 76 -7.59 -3.18 -10.28
C LYS A 76 -7.46 -2.04 -9.28
N PRO A 77 -6.52 -1.10 -9.48
CA PRO A 77 -6.45 0.12 -8.69
C PRO A 77 -7.73 0.95 -8.87
N TRP A 78 -8.14 1.61 -7.78
CA TRP A 78 -9.34 2.47 -7.75
C TRP A 78 -8.97 3.92 -7.43
N ALA A 79 -9.46 4.86 -8.23
CA ALA A 79 -9.16 6.28 -8.06
C ALA A 79 -9.71 6.82 -6.73
N LEU A 80 -8.87 7.52 -5.96
CA LEU A 80 -9.24 8.23 -4.73
C LEU A 80 -9.46 9.73 -4.96
N GLY A 81 -9.13 10.23 -6.15
CA GLY A 81 -8.97 11.64 -6.45
C GLY A 81 -7.57 12.15 -6.13
N TYR A 82 -7.32 13.41 -6.50
CA TYR A 82 -6.04 14.11 -6.28
C TYR A 82 -4.81 13.38 -6.88
N GLY A 83 -5.00 12.53 -7.88
CA GLY A 83 -3.93 11.70 -8.46
C GLY A 83 -3.52 10.49 -7.61
N SER A 84 -4.29 10.16 -6.57
CA SER A 84 -4.08 8.99 -5.71
C SER A 84 -5.01 7.83 -6.08
N ALA A 85 -4.60 6.62 -5.72
CA ALA A 85 -5.37 5.40 -5.95
C ALA A 85 -5.27 4.42 -4.77
N LEU A 86 -6.37 3.72 -4.51
CA LEU A 86 -6.39 2.52 -3.68
C LEU A 86 -5.88 1.36 -4.53
N SER A 87 -4.80 0.72 -4.11
CA SER A 87 -4.25 -0.45 -4.81
C SER A 87 -5.23 -1.61 -4.85
N ASP A 88 -5.09 -2.50 -5.82
CA ASP A 88 -5.89 -3.72 -5.87
C ASP A 88 -5.64 -4.62 -4.65
N TYR A 89 -6.62 -5.44 -4.31
CA TYR A 89 -6.56 -6.22 -3.08
C TYR A 89 -5.56 -7.39 -3.12
N LEU A 90 -5.21 -7.92 -4.31
CA LEU A 90 -4.19 -8.96 -4.44
C LEU A 90 -2.79 -8.39 -4.23
N GLY A 91 -2.49 -7.25 -4.85
CA GLY A 91 -1.23 -6.54 -4.65
C GLY A 91 -1.03 -6.14 -3.18
N GLN A 92 -2.10 -5.65 -2.51
CA GLN A 92 -2.04 -5.32 -1.09
C GLN A 92 -1.83 -6.56 -0.21
N ALA A 93 -2.50 -7.67 -0.50
CA ALA A 93 -2.32 -8.92 0.23
C ALA A 93 -0.88 -9.45 0.07
N TYR A 94 -0.36 -9.43 -1.15
CA TYR A 94 1.01 -9.82 -1.44
C TYR A 94 2.02 -8.99 -0.64
N MET A 95 1.94 -7.66 -0.75
CA MET A 95 2.85 -6.76 -0.05
C MET A 95 2.72 -6.90 1.47
N THR A 96 1.53 -7.06 2.00
CA THR A 96 1.31 -7.28 3.43
C THR A 96 1.96 -8.58 3.89
N GLN A 97 1.78 -9.67 3.16
CA GLN A 97 2.33 -10.97 3.57
C GLN A 97 3.85 -11.04 3.47
N ILE A 98 4.47 -10.45 2.44
CA ILE A 98 5.95 -10.44 2.34
C ILE A 98 6.62 -9.57 3.41
N CYS A 99 5.89 -8.60 4.00
CA CYS A 99 6.33 -7.88 5.19
C CYS A 99 6.47 -8.81 6.40
N LYS A 100 5.68 -9.89 6.47
CA LYS A 100 5.58 -10.79 7.64
C LYS A 100 5.33 -10.02 8.93
N PRO A 101 4.26 -9.23 9.00
CA PRO A 101 3.97 -8.41 10.18
C PRO A 101 3.64 -9.29 11.39
N SER A 102 4.04 -8.85 12.57
CA SER A 102 3.89 -9.56 13.84
C SER A 102 3.20 -8.67 14.88
N PRO A 103 2.49 -9.23 15.87
CA PRO A 103 1.76 -8.45 16.89
C PRO A 103 2.61 -7.46 17.71
N GLY A 104 3.92 -7.70 17.80
CA GLY A 104 4.85 -6.79 18.49
C GLY A 104 5.38 -5.63 17.66
N ASP A 105 5.15 -5.65 16.35
CA ASP A 105 5.80 -4.76 15.39
C ASP A 105 5.26 -3.33 15.44
N VAL A 106 6.13 -2.40 15.10
CA VAL A 106 5.81 -1.01 14.77
C VAL A 106 6.09 -0.81 13.29
N THR A 107 5.07 -0.40 12.53
CA THR A 107 5.17 -0.27 11.07
C THR A 107 5.05 1.17 10.60
N LEU A 108 5.67 1.48 9.46
CA LEU A 108 5.52 2.77 8.77
C LEU A 108 5.05 2.52 7.34
N GLU A 109 3.96 3.15 6.97
CA GLU A 109 3.46 3.22 5.60
C GLU A 109 3.79 4.59 4.98
N ILE A 110 4.33 4.59 3.76
CA ILE A 110 4.49 5.80 2.96
C ILE A 110 3.48 5.80 1.83
N GLY A 111 2.52 6.74 1.89
CA GLY A 111 1.37 6.82 1.01
C GLY A 111 0.11 6.25 1.67
N THR A 112 -0.47 6.97 2.63
CA THR A 112 -1.70 6.54 3.34
C THR A 112 -2.86 6.26 2.38
N GLY A 113 -2.97 7.06 1.32
CA GLY A 113 -4.03 6.93 0.32
C GLY A 113 -5.42 6.89 0.96
N SER A 114 -6.13 5.78 0.80
CA SER A 114 -7.45 5.58 1.42
C SER A 114 -7.40 5.27 2.92
N GLY A 115 -6.24 4.84 3.44
CA GLY A 115 -6.07 4.31 4.80
C GLY A 115 -6.35 2.80 4.92
N PHE A 116 -6.65 2.11 3.83
CA PHE A 116 -6.97 0.68 3.87
C PHE A 116 -5.76 -0.15 4.32
N GLN A 117 -4.56 0.10 3.76
CA GLN A 117 -3.35 -0.61 4.14
C GLN A 117 -2.97 -0.39 5.61
N SER A 118 -3.06 0.86 6.11
CA SER A 118 -2.86 1.17 7.54
C SER A 118 -3.84 0.41 8.41
N SER A 119 -5.10 0.31 7.99
CA SER A 119 -6.14 -0.41 8.73
C SER A 119 -5.91 -1.93 8.74
N LEU A 120 -5.42 -2.52 7.63
CA LEU A 120 -5.00 -3.92 7.60
C LEU A 120 -3.86 -4.18 8.58
N LEU A 121 -2.81 -3.37 8.52
CA LEU A 121 -1.65 -3.50 9.42
C LEU A 121 -2.07 -3.36 10.87
N SER A 122 -2.97 -2.42 11.20
CA SER A 122 -3.44 -2.18 12.57
C SER A 122 -4.09 -3.41 13.23
N ARG A 123 -4.62 -4.35 12.42
CA ARG A 123 -5.20 -5.60 12.93
C ARG A 123 -4.16 -6.66 13.29
N ILE A 124 -2.90 -6.45 12.86
CA ILE A 124 -1.84 -7.45 13.04
C ILE A 124 -0.77 -6.93 14.00
N VAL A 125 -0.41 -5.63 13.92
CA VAL A 125 0.76 -5.08 14.58
C VAL A 125 0.42 -4.26 15.83
N LYS A 126 1.43 -3.96 16.65
CA LYS A 126 1.30 -3.12 17.83
C LYS A 126 0.91 -1.69 17.50
N ALA A 127 1.57 -1.09 16.50
CA ALA A 127 1.28 0.26 16.04
C ALA A 127 1.59 0.41 14.55
N SER A 128 0.72 1.12 13.83
CA SER A 128 0.86 1.44 12.42
C SER A 128 0.96 2.96 12.25
N TYR A 129 2.08 3.43 11.73
CA TYR A 129 2.30 4.83 11.37
C TYR A 129 2.11 5.00 9.87
N SER A 130 1.58 6.15 9.44
CA SER A 130 1.34 6.40 8.01
C SER A 130 1.49 7.86 7.65
N ILE A 131 2.10 8.14 6.49
CA ILE A 131 2.36 9.50 6.00
C ILE A 131 1.71 9.69 4.65
N GLU A 132 0.96 10.78 4.49
CA GLU A 132 0.34 11.19 3.23
C GLU A 132 0.81 12.60 2.83
N ILE A 133 1.36 12.73 1.63
CA ILE A 133 1.84 14.02 1.14
C ILE A 133 0.70 14.91 0.59
N ILE A 134 -0.37 14.30 0.10
CA ILE A 134 -1.53 15.01 -0.45
C ILE A 134 -2.38 15.54 0.71
N LYS A 135 -2.20 16.81 1.03
CA LYS A 135 -2.81 17.45 2.22
C LYS A 135 -4.32 17.23 2.36
N PRO A 136 -5.17 17.48 1.32
CA PRO A 136 -6.61 17.26 1.45
C PRO A 136 -6.96 15.79 1.73
N LEU A 137 -6.28 14.85 1.08
CA LEU A 137 -6.47 13.42 1.27
C LEU A 137 -6.04 12.98 2.68
N GLY A 138 -4.83 13.30 3.10
CA GLY A 138 -4.30 12.90 4.42
C GLY A 138 -5.12 13.48 5.58
N ARG A 139 -5.63 14.72 5.46
CA ARG A 139 -6.53 15.31 6.44
C ARG A 139 -7.88 14.61 6.53
N ALA A 140 -8.43 14.18 5.39
CA ALA A 140 -9.70 13.47 5.34
C ALA A 140 -9.55 12.05 5.90
N VAL A 141 -8.49 11.33 5.48
CA VAL A 141 -8.25 9.95 5.90
C VAL A 141 -7.83 9.87 7.38
N GLY A 142 -7.05 10.81 7.89
CA GLY A 142 -6.68 10.82 9.31
C GLY A 142 -7.87 10.86 10.28
N LYS A 143 -9.03 11.33 9.81
CA LYS A 143 -10.26 11.43 10.63
C LYS A 143 -11.07 10.13 10.70
N ILE A 144 -10.76 9.12 9.88
CA ILE A 144 -11.58 7.90 9.83
C ILE A 144 -11.11 6.82 10.79
N PHE A 145 -9.84 6.82 11.20
CA PHE A 145 -9.26 5.72 11.97
C PHE A 145 -9.91 5.54 13.34
N ALA A 146 -9.96 6.61 14.15
CA ALA A 146 -10.53 6.54 15.49
C ALA A 146 -12.02 6.13 15.50
N PRO A 147 -12.91 6.73 14.67
CA PRO A 147 -14.31 6.30 14.58
C PRO A 147 -14.51 4.85 14.13
N LEU A 148 -13.56 4.29 13.37
CA LEU A 148 -13.59 2.89 12.95
C LEU A 148 -12.93 1.93 13.94
N GLY A 149 -12.47 2.44 15.09
CA GLY A 149 -11.85 1.63 16.15
C GLY A 149 -10.38 1.23 15.88
N TYR A 150 -9.69 1.93 14.96
CA TYR A 150 -8.25 1.73 14.72
C TYR A 150 -7.43 2.68 15.61
N THR A 151 -7.39 2.38 16.90
CA THR A 151 -6.77 3.23 17.92
C THR A 151 -5.24 3.21 17.91
N ASN A 152 -4.65 2.23 17.25
CA ASN A 152 -3.20 2.06 17.09
C ASN A 152 -2.68 2.55 15.72
N VAL A 153 -3.50 3.26 14.94
CA VAL A 153 -3.08 3.93 13.70
C VAL A 153 -2.75 5.38 14.00
N HIS A 154 -1.53 5.77 13.65
CA HIS A 154 -1.02 7.14 13.74
C HIS A 154 -0.77 7.66 12.32
N SER A 155 -1.50 8.66 11.89
CA SER A 155 -1.34 9.24 10.56
C SER A 155 -0.99 10.71 10.61
N ARG A 156 -0.17 11.15 9.65
CA ARG A 156 0.12 12.58 9.47
C ARG A 156 0.19 12.98 8.00
N VAL A 157 -0.02 14.27 7.75
CA VAL A 157 0.30 14.89 6.47
C VAL A 157 1.78 15.28 6.48
N GLY A 158 2.54 14.82 5.49
CA GLY A 158 3.97 15.08 5.41
C GLY A 158 4.62 14.47 4.17
N ASP A 159 5.91 14.71 4.02
CA ASP A 159 6.71 14.10 2.98
C ASP A 159 7.31 12.79 3.48
N GLY A 160 6.88 11.69 2.87
CA GLY A 160 7.32 10.34 3.24
C GLY A 160 8.80 10.06 2.95
N TYR A 161 9.47 10.91 2.15
CA TYR A 161 10.91 10.79 1.90
C TYR A 161 11.73 10.82 3.20
N PHE A 162 11.29 11.61 4.18
CA PHE A 162 11.96 11.77 5.47
C PHE A 162 11.54 10.76 6.53
N GLY A 163 10.52 9.92 6.23
CA GLY A 163 9.97 8.99 7.21
C GLY A 163 9.34 9.70 8.41
N TRP A 164 9.48 9.06 9.59
CA TRP A 164 8.94 9.57 10.85
C TRP A 164 9.99 9.49 11.97
N PRO A 165 10.98 10.38 11.97
CA PRO A 165 12.16 10.31 12.86
C PRO A 165 11.83 10.48 14.34
N GLU A 166 10.65 11.02 14.68
CA GLU A 166 10.20 11.20 16.07
C GLU A 166 9.80 9.86 16.73
N VAL A 167 9.59 8.80 15.94
CA VAL A 167 9.29 7.45 16.49
C VAL A 167 10.57 6.82 17.01
N GLN A 168 10.71 6.84 18.34
CA GLN A 168 11.88 6.27 19.00
C GLN A 168 11.97 4.75 18.78
N GLY A 169 13.18 4.27 18.52
CA GLY A 169 13.44 2.84 18.26
C GLY A 169 13.18 2.39 16.81
N GLY A 170 12.59 3.23 15.97
CA GLY A 170 12.37 2.94 14.55
C GLY A 170 11.28 1.89 14.27
N PHE A 171 11.32 1.33 13.06
CA PHE A 171 10.26 0.48 12.51
C PHE A 171 10.74 -0.94 12.22
N ASP A 172 9.92 -1.92 12.55
CA ASP A 172 10.14 -3.33 12.19
C ASP A 172 9.86 -3.55 10.70
N THR A 173 8.86 -2.82 10.17
CA THR A 173 8.51 -2.86 8.76
C THR A 173 8.22 -1.45 8.24
N ILE A 174 8.76 -1.15 7.05
CA ILE A 174 8.41 0.02 6.25
C ILE A 174 7.81 -0.46 4.93
N ILE A 175 6.58 -0.04 4.64
CA ILE A 175 5.90 -0.35 3.39
C ILE A 175 5.67 0.93 2.59
N VAL A 176 6.22 0.99 1.38
CA VAL A 176 6.06 2.15 0.50
C VAL A 176 5.07 1.79 -0.60
N THR A 177 3.97 2.52 -0.67
CA THR A 177 2.84 2.26 -1.58
C THR A 177 2.81 3.20 -2.78
N CYS A 178 3.96 3.77 -3.11
CA CYS A 178 4.19 4.61 -4.29
C CYS A 178 5.57 4.31 -4.89
N ALA A 179 5.76 4.52 -6.19
CA ALA A 179 7.00 4.19 -6.87
C ALA A 179 8.06 5.29 -6.69
N ALA A 180 9.21 4.91 -6.15
CA ALA A 180 10.36 5.78 -5.98
C ALA A 180 11.40 5.56 -7.09
N THR A 181 12.19 6.56 -7.42
CA THR A 181 13.33 6.41 -8.34
C THR A 181 14.52 5.71 -7.68
N PHE A 182 14.59 5.77 -6.35
CA PHE A 182 15.52 5.07 -5.47
C PHE A 182 14.94 4.99 -4.06
N ALA A 183 15.48 4.13 -3.21
CA ALA A 183 15.03 4.03 -1.83
C ALA A 183 15.56 5.21 -0.99
N PRO A 184 14.68 5.99 -0.31
CA PRO A 184 15.11 7.13 0.50
C PRO A 184 16.05 6.71 1.64
N PRO A 185 17.22 7.35 1.82
CA PRO A 185 18.18 6.98 2.87
C PRO A 185 17.63 7.11 4.28
N ASP A 186 16.72 8.07 4.51
CA ASP A 186 16.10 8.31 5.81
C ASP A 186 15.25 7.12 6.28
N LEU A 187 14.67 6.38 5.35
CA LEU A 187 13.89 5.18 5.68
C LEU A 187 14.79 4.05 6.18
N PHE A 188 15.99 3.88 5.60
CA PHE A 188 16.95 2.90 6.11
C PHE A 188 17.48 3.24 7.50
N ARG A 189 17.66 4.54 7.82
CA ARG A 189 18.07 4.96 9.16
C ARG A 189 17.03 4.60 10.21
N GLN A 190 15.75 4.67 9.83
CA GLN A 190 14.61 4.39 10.71
C GLN A 190 14.20 2.91 10.72
N LEU A 191 14.79 2.08 9.87
CA LEU A 191 14.56 0.64 9.86
C LEU A 191 15.38 -0.01 10.98
N LYS A 192 14.73 -0.82 11.83
CA LYS A 192 15.40 -1.58 12.89
C LYS A 192 16.34 -2.66 12.34
N PRO A 193 17.37 -3.07 13.07
CA PRO A 193 18.03 -4.35 12.82
C PRO A 193 17.00 -5.49 12.81
N GLY A 194 17.08 -6.39 11.83
CA GLY A 194 16.08 -7.43 11.57
C GLY A 194 14.85 -6.94 10.79
N GLY A 195 14.67 -5.63 10.63
CA GLY A 195 13.53 -5.03 9.96
C GLY A 195 13.56 -5.17 8.43
N LYS A 196 12.40 -4.90 7.82
CA LYS A 196 12.20 -4.97 6.36
C LYS A 196 11.60 -3.69 5.81
N MET A 197 12.04 -3.31 4.61
CA MET A 197 11.39 -2.29 3.81
C MET A 197 10.97 -2.87 2.46
N ILE A 198 9.71 -2.63 2.09
CA ILE A 198 9.13 -3.05 0.81
C ILE A 198 8.83 -1.78 0.02
N ILE A 199 9.43 -1.65 -1.17
CA ILE A 199 9.32 -0.42 -1.96
C ILE A 199 9.33 -0.71 -3.46
N PRO A 200 8.37 -0.16 -4.23
CA PRO A 200 8.44 -0.13 -5.68
C PRO A 200 9.53 0.84 -6.15
N ILE A 201 10.46 0.37 -6.99
CA ILE A 201 11.51 1.21 -7.57
C ILE A 201 11.41 1.17 -9.08
N GLY A 202 11.45 2.34 -9.71
CA GLY A 202 11.44 2.51 -11.15
C GLY A 202 11.10 3.93 -11.58
N GLN A 203 11.12 4.15 -12.89
CA GLN A 203 10.77 5.46 -13.44
C GLN A 203 9.27 5.73 -13.31
N PRO A 204 8.88 6.96 -12.93
CA PRO A 204 7.49 7.36 -12.87
C PRO A 204 6.76 7.12 -14.20
N PHE A 205 5.54 6.56 -14.12
CA PHE A 205 4.67 6.29 -15.27
C PHE A 205 5.27 5.44 -16.40
N LYS A 206 6.40 4.74 -16.13
CA LYS A 206 7.03 3.85 -17.08
C LYS A 206 6.90 2.39 -16.64
N ARG A 207 6.82 1.49 -17.61
CA ARG A 207 6.95 0.04 -17.37
C ARG A 207 8.33 -0.27 -16.78
N GLY A 208 8.42 -1.35 -16.02
CA GLY A 208 9.68 -1.82 -15.46
C GLY A 208 9.94 -1.38 -14.03
N GLN A 209 8.89 -0.90 -13.31
CA GLN A 209 8.95 -0.79 -11.87
C GLN A 209 9.04 -2.20 -11.27
N VAL A 210 9.89 -2.35 -10.27
CA VAL A 210 10.11 -3.61 -9.57
C VAL A 210 9.93 -3.38 -8.08
N LEU A 211 9.24 -4.30 -7.43
CA LEU A 211 9.16 -4.33 -5.98
C LEU A 211 10.49 -4.82 -5.42
N TYR A 212 11.09 -4.05 -4.52
CA TYR A 212 12.30 -4.42 -3.80
C TYR A 212 11.95 -4.71 -2.34
N VAL A 213 12.56 -5.77 -1.83
CA VAL A 213 12.56 -6.11 -0.41
C VAL A 213 13.97 -5.83 0.13
N TYR A 214 14.08 -4.86 1.02
CA TYR A 214 15.28 -4.58 1.76
C TYR A 214 15.18 -5.17 3.17
N THR A 215 16.28 -5.72 3.66
CA THR A 215 16.39 -6.17 5.05
C THR A 215 17.63 -5.55 5.67
N LYS A 216 17.55 -5.19 6.95
CA LYS A 216 18.66 -4.69 7.72
C LYS A 216 19.12 -5.78 8.67
N ASP A 217 20.37 -6.24 8.57
CA ASP A 217 20.89 -7.26 9.48
C ASP A 217 21.25 -6.71 10.86
N ALA A 218 21.72 -7.57 11.75
CA ALA A 218 22.08 -7.19 13.13
C ALA A 218 23.23 -6.18 13.19
N ASP A 219 24.11 -6.18 12.18
CA ASP A 219 25.25 -5.27 12.08
C ASP A 219 24.87 -3.94 11.41
N GLY A 220 23.61 -3.78 11.04
CA GLY A 220 23.08 -2.58 10.39
C GLY A 220 23.28 -2.53 8.88
N LYS A 221 23.81 -3.60 8.27
CA LYS A 221 24.03 -3.68 6.83
C LYS A 221 22.71 -3.93 6.11
N ILE A 222 22.51 -3.26 4.98
CA ILE A 222 21.33 -3.39 4.15
C ILE A 222 21.56 -4.42 3.04
N HIS A 223 20.65 -5.36 2.95
CA HIS A 223 20.56 -6.34 1.87
C HIS A 223 19.31 -6.06 1.04
N SER A 224 19.39 -6.31 -0.26
CA SER A 224 18.24 -6.09 -1.16
C SER A 224 17.98 -7.32 -2.01
N ARG A 225 16.69 -7.56 -2.28
CA ARG A 225 16.22 -8.58 -3.20
C ARG A 225 15.19 -7.96 -4.15
N ARG A 226 15.37 -8.21 -5.44
CA ARG A 226 14.33 -7.92 -6.42
C ARG A 226 13.21 -8.94 -6.25
N ASP A 227 11.98 -8.44 -6.36
CA ASP A 227 10.80 -9.27 -6.29
C ASP A 227 10.01 -9.20 -7.62
N VAL A 228 8.75 -8.92 -7.58
CA VAL A 228 7.85 -8.91 -8.75
C VAL A 228 7.84 -7.56 -9.45
N GLY A 229 7.49 -7.58 -10.75
CA GLY A 229 7.15 -6.39 -11.50
C GLY A 229 5.85 -5.79 -10.99
N VAL A 230 5.82 -4.45 -10.84
CA VAL A 230 4.68 -3.71 -10.30
C VAL A 230 4.46 -2.43 -11.07
N PHE A 231 3.30 -1.80 -10.83
CA PHE A 231 3.02 -0.47 -11.35
C PHE A 231 2.30 0.36 -10.28
N PHE A 232 2.99 1.38 -9.80
CA PHE A 232 2.51 2.31 -8.79
C PHE A 232 2.56 3.75 -9.29
N ILE A 233 1.69 4.60 -8.75
CA ILE A 233 1.80 6.04 -8.91
C ILE A 233 3.12 6.53 -8.29
N PRO A 234 3.71 7.62 -8.81
CA PRO A 234 5.02 8.07 -8.36
C PRO A 234 4.99 8.61 -6.92
N MET A 235 6.06 8.34 -6.19
CA MET A 235 6.40 9.08 -4.98
C MET A 235 6.74 10.52 -5.35
N THR A 236 6.17 11.47 -4.63
CA THR A 236 6.38 12.91 -4.85
C THR A 236 7.03 13.56 -3.63
N GLY A 237 7.37 14.85 -3.74
CA GLY A 237 8.04 15.58 -2.68
C GLY A 237 9.56 15.66 -2.87
N ALA A 238 10.33 15.55 -1.81
CA ALA A 238 11.78 15.70 -1.80
C ALA A 238 12.50 14.73 -2.76
N ILE A 239 11.96 13.53 -2.95
CA ILE A 239 12.51 12.52 -3.88
C ILE A 239 12.73 13.06 -5.29
N GLN A 240 11.86 13.96 -5.76
CA GLN A 240 11.91 14.52 -7.11
C GLN A 240 13.11 15.48 -7.33
N LYS A 241 13.65 16.01 -6.24
CA LYS A 241 14.79 16.95 -6.23
C LYS A 241 16.07 16.30 -5.69
N SER A 242 15.99 15.05 -5.23
CA SER A 242 17.09 14.32 -4.64
C SER A 242 17.77 13.41 -5.67
N GLN A 243 19.03 13.11 -5.43
CA GLN A 243 19.79 12.13 -6.19
C GLN A 243 20.06 10.91 -5.33
N PRO A 244 20.17 9.72 -5.95
CA PRO A 244 20.55 8.52 -5.21
C PRO A 244 21.92 8.72 -4.55
N PRO A 245 22.11 8.23 -3.32
CA PRO A 245 23.40 8.28 -2.64
C PRO A 245 24.50 7.61 -3.48
N LYS A 246 25.71 8.20 -3.48
CA LYS A 246 26.85 7.57 -4.12
C LYS A 246 27.28 6.34 -3.32
N GLY A 247 27.32 5.18 -3.97
CA GLY A 247 27.85 3.93 -3.38
C GLY A 247 26.85 3.03 -2.69
N GLU A 248 25.56 3.32 -2.72
CA GLU A 248 24.57 2.34 -2.19
C GLU A 248 24.35 1.17 -3.16
N PRO A 249 24.12 -0.05 -2.63
CA PRO A 249 23.81 -1.22 -3.43
C PRO A 249 22.39 -1.12 -3.99
N ILE A 250 22.23 -0.39 -5.08
CA ILE A 250 20.95 -0.33 -5.84
C ILE A 250 20.72 -1.63 -6.62
N ARG A 251 21.72 -2.50 -6.67
CA ARG A 251 21.67 -3.78 -7.38
C ARG A 251 21.91 -4.91 -6.40
N GLY A 252 20.82 -5.51 -5.90
CA GLY A 252 20.89 -6.77 -5.18
C GLY A 252 21.53 -7.83 -6.06
N GLU A 253 22.34 -8.69 -5.45
CA GLU A 253 22.78 -9.93 -6.06
C GLU A 253 21.56 -10.73 -6.52
N THR A 254 21.58 -11.12 -7.78
CA THR A 254 20.50 -11.85 -8.43
C THR A 254 20.49 -13.28 -7.87
N VAL A 255 19.62 -13.54 -6.90
CA VAL A 255 19.15 -14.91 -6.72
C VAL A 255 18.13 -15.12 -7.83
N ALA A 256 18.45 -16.02 -8.76
CA ALA A 256 17.60 -16.34 -9.88
C ALA A 256 16.17 -16.66 -9.40
N ALA A 257 15.23 -15.76 -9.67
CA ALA A 257 13.83 -16.07 -9.56
C ALA A 257 13.56 -17.13 -10.63
N LYS A 258 13.11 -18.31 -10.22
CA LYS A 258 12.50 -19.27 -11.14
C LYS A 258 11.35 -18.57 -11.83
N ASP A 259 11.34 -18.66 -13.15
CA ASP A 259 10.39 -18.02 -14.05
C ASP A 259 8.95 -18.09 -13.52
N ALA A 260 8.46 -16.97 -13.02
CA ALA A 260 7.06 -16.79 -12.72
C ALA A 260 6.40 -16.21 -13.97
N PRO A 261 5.31 -16.81 -14.49
CA PRO A 261 4.62 -16.27 -15.65
C PRO A 261 4.11 -14.85 -15.33
N ALA A 262 4.40 -13.93 -16.23
CA ALA A 262 3.94 -12.56 -16.15
C ALA A 262 2.41 -12.53 -16.07
N SER A 263 1.86 -12.08 -14.97
CA SER A 263 0.47 -11.67 -14.87
C SER A 263 0.26 -10.51 -15.83
N ALA A 264 -0.51 -10.74 -16.89
CA ALA A 264 -0.87 -9.73 -17.86
C ALA A 264 -1.83 -8.72 -17.22
N ALA A 265 -1.29 -7.67 -16.64
CA ALA A 265 -2.05 -6.45 -16.42
C ALA A 265 -2.32 -5.83 -17.80
N LYS A 266 -3.52 -6.06 -18.35
CA LYS A 266 -4.00 -5.33 -19.52
C LYS A 266 -4.12 -3.84 -19.13
N GLU A 267 -3.51 -3.00 -19.97
CA GLU A 267 -3.60 -1.54 -19.86
C GLU A 267 -5.06 -1.07 -19.86
N PRO A 268 -5.40 -0.03 -19.09
CA PRO A 268 -6.58 0.74 -19.38
C PRO A 268 -6.38 1.43 -20.75
N PRO A 269 -7.46 1.54 -21.57
CA PRO A 269 -7.36 2.20 -22.88
C PRO A 269 -6.89 3.64 -22.70
N ALA A 270 -5.95 4.05 -23.53
CA ALA A 270 -5.48 5.42 -23.63
C ALA A 270 -6.69 6.33 -23.95
N GLY A 271 -7.02 7.21 -23.02
CA GLY A 271 -8.00 8.24 -23.26
C GLY A 271 -7.47 9.19 -24.35
N GLU A 272 -8.12 9.19 -25.50
CA GLU A 272 -7.90 10.18 -26.55
C GLU A 272 -8.25 11.57 -26.02
N GLY A 273 -7.23 12.33 -25.63
CA GLY A 273 -7.36 13.76 -25.39
C GLY A 273 -7.52 14.46 -26.74
N LYS A 274 -8.74 14.90 -27.08
CA LYS A 274 -8.94 15.88 -28.15
C LYS A 274 -8.36 17.22 -27.71
N PRO A 275 -7.63 17.92 -28.58
CA PRO A 275 -7.22 19.28 -28.30
C PRO A 275 -8.43 20.20 -28.50
N ASP A 276 -8.80 20.93 -27.47
CA ASP A 276 -9.73 22.04 -27.62
C ASP A 276 -9.05 23.15 -28.40
N LYS A 277 -9.65 23.47 -29.53
CA LYS A 277 -9.43 24.69 -30.30
C LYS A 277 -10.48 25.71 -29.89
N GLU A 278 -10.01 26.94 -29.66
CA GLU A 278 -10.68 28.24 -29.52
C GLU A 278 -11.22 28.55 -28.14
#